data_d9a2e7524f33d9ac4190401c67aec6cf
#
_entry.id   d9a2e7524f33d9ac4190401c67aec6cf
#
_cell.length_a   1.000
_cell.length_b   1.000
_cell.length_c   1.000
_cell.angle_alpha   90.00
_cell.angle_beta   90.00
_cell.angle_gamma   90.00
#
_symmetry.space_group_name_H-M   'P 1'
#
loop_
_entity.id
_entity.type
_entity.pdbx_description
1 polymer ?
#
loop_
_entity_poly.entity_id
_entity_poly.type
_entity_poly.pdbx_seq_one_letter_code
_entity_poly.pdbx_strand_id
1 'polypeptide(L)'
;IQKQIFNSIYQLMAWKKKKPEQLEKAETLLMIPDYLNFLLSGVKAQEYTNATTTQLVKPETGDWNREMIQKLGYPEKIFLPIREPGTVIGHLKKEIREQVGFDCEIVLPATHDTGSAVVAVPSNEEHVLYISSGTWSLMGTELKEADCGTEAMQHNFTNEGGYNRKYRFLKNIMGLWMIQSVRHEYKAVSYTHLRAHETCADLV
;
A
#
# COMPACT_ATOMS: atom_id res chain seq x y z
N ILE A 1 -3.46 8.92 12.77
CA ILE A 1 -2.31 8.57 11.91
C ILE A 1 -1.35 7.74 12.75
N GLN A 2 -1.17 6.48 12.40
CA GLN A 2 -0.14 5.65 13.00
C GLN A 2 1.24 6.22 12.62
N LYS A 3 2.08 6.45 13.63
CA LYS A 3 3.45 6.96 13.40
C LYS A 3 4.39 5.79 13.07
N GLN A 4 4.30 5.31 11.84
CA GLN A 4 5.13 4.21 11.36
C GLN A 4 6.29 4.75 10.53
N ILE A 5 7.51 4.42 10.89
CA ILE A 5 8.74 4.94 10.25
C ILE A 5 8.85 4.58 8.76
N PHE A 6 8.14 3.55 8.31
CA PHE A 6 8.12 3.12 6.91
C PHE A 6 7.16 3.94 6.03
N ASN A 7 6.26 4.77 6.60
CA ASN A 7 5.42 5.62 5.77
C ASN A 7 6.24 6.65 4.99
N SER A 8 5.85 6.90 3.76
CA SER A 8 6.62 7.72 2.81
C SER A 8 6.85 9.15 3.30
N ILE A 9 5.94 9.71 4.10
CA ILE A 9 6.12 11.03 4.73
C ILE A 9 7.43 11.09 5.53
N TYR A 10 7.76 10.05 6.30
CA TYR A 10 9.00 10.02 7.09
C TYR A 10 10.21 9.65 6.23
N GLN A 11 10.02 8.77 5.25
CA GLN A 11 11.09 8.35 4.34
C GLN A 11 11.56 9.53 3.47
N LEU A 12 10.63 10.33 2.93
CA LEU A 12 10.95 11.54 2.19
C LEU A 12 11.66 12.59 3.08
N MET A 13 11.27 12.72 4.37
CA MET A 13 11.94 13.61 5.30
C MET A 13 13.37 13.14 5.57
N ALA A 14 13.57 11.85 5.76
CA ALA A 14 14.91 11.29 5.93
C ALA A 14 15.78 11.51 4.68
N TRP A 15 15.20 11.34 3.50
CA TRP A 15 15.87 11.58 2.23
C TRP A 15 16.23 13.07 2.05
N LYS A 16 15.28 13.97 2.33
CA LYS A 16 15.49 15.42 2.30
C LYS A 16 16.65 15.85 3.20
N LYS A 17 16.75 15.28 4.41
CA LYS A 17 17.84 15.61 5.33
C LYS A 17 19.19 15.05 4.90
N LYS A 18 19.23 13.86 4.34
CA LYS A 18 20.48 13.16 3.99
C LYS A 18 20.98 13.49 2.59
N LYS A 19 20.09 13.71 1.64
CA LYS A 19 20.39 13.88 0.21
C LYS A 19 19.46 14.92 -0.46
N PRO A 20 19.45 16.17 0.01
CA PRO A 20 18.52 17.20 -0.46
C PRO A 20 18.61 17.42 -1.98
N GLU A 21 19.82 17.47 -2.53
CA GLU A 21 20.04 17.68 -3.96
C GLU A 21 19.43 16.58 -4.85
N GLN A 22 19.38 15.32 -4.36
CA GLN A 22 18.76 14.23 -5.09
C GLN A 22 17.24 14.37 -5.08
N LEU A 23 16.67 14.78 -3.96
CA LEU A 23 15.23 15.01 -3.86
C LEU A 23 14.80 16.18 -4.75
N GLU A 24 15.58 17.26 -4.81
CA GLU A 24 15.30 18.41 -5.69
C GLU A 24 15.36 18.04 -7.18
N LYS A 25 16.29 17.17 -7.56
CA LYS A 25 16.42 16.66 -8.92
C LYS A 25 15.38 15.60 -9.29
N ALA A 26 14.71 15.00 -8.29
CA ALA A 26 13.69 13.99 -8.53
C ALA A 26 12.57 14.53 -9.42
N GLU A 27 12.16 13.76 -10.40
CA GLU A 27 11.09 14.12 -11.32
C GLU A 27 9.74 13.55 -10.87
N THR A 28 9.75 12.36 -10.28
CA THR A 28 8.52 11.66 -9.92
C THR A 28 8.78 10.73 -8.74
N LEU A 29 7.86 10.70 -7.79
CA LEU A 29 7.76 9.67 -6.76
C LEU A 29 6.95 8.51 -7.36
N LEU A 30 7.50 7.32 -7.36
CA LEU A 30 6.78 6.09 -7.73
C LEU A 30 6.91 5.08 -6.59
N MET A 31 5.79 4.53 -6.16
CA MET A 31 5.80 3.35 -5.31
C MET A 31 6.28 2.15 -6.12
N ILE A 32 6.74 1.08 -5.48
CA ILE A 32 7.33 -0.05 -6.21
C ILE A 32 6.38 -0.63 -7.27
N PRO A 33 5.08 -0.86 -6.99
CA PRO A 33 4.15 -1.32 -8.04
C PRO A 33 3.99 -0.32 -9.19
N ASP A 34 3.92 0.98 -8.87
CA ASP A 34 3.84 2.05 -9.89
C ASP A 34 5.10 2.06 -10.76
N TYR A 35 6.27 1.84 -10.15
CA TYR A 35 7.53 1.75 -10.88
C TYR A 35 7.58 0.53 -11.81
N LEU A 36 7.08 -0.62 -11.36
CA LEU A 36 6.97 -1.82 -12.21
C LEU A 36 6.03 -1.58 -13.39
N ASN A 37 4.87 -0.97 -13.14
CA ASN A 37 3.95 -0.57 -14.21
C ASN A 37 4.59 0.41 -15.21
N PHE A 38 5.39 1.37 -14.71
CA PHE A 38 6.16 2.26 -15.57
C PHE A 38 7.21 1.50 -16.40
N LEU A 39 7.90 0.53 -15.82
CA LEU A 39 8.86 -0.28 -16.57
C LEU A 39 8.19 -1.04 -17.72
N LEU A 40 6.97 -1.53 -17.51
CA LEU A 40 6.20 -2.26 -18.52
C LEU A 40 5.60 -1.34 -19.59
N SER A 41 4.98 -0.24 -19.19
CA SER A 41 4.20 0.64 -20.07
C SER A 41 4.95 1.85 -20.59
N GLY A 42 5.97 2.34 -19.86
CA GLY A 42 6.57 3.64 -20.06
C GLY A 42 5.77 4.82 -19.51
N VAL A 43 4.61 4.57 -18.93
CA VAL A 43 3.72 5.60 -18.38
C VAL A 43 3.90 5.70 -16.86
N LYS A 44 4.22 6.89 -16.38
CA LYS A 44 4.31 7.17 -14.93
C LYS A 44 2.89 7.41 -14.38
N ALA A 45 2.48 6.64 -13.41
CA ALA A 45 1.21 6.78 -12.72
C ALA A 45 1.41 6.55 -11.22
N GLN A 46 0.54 7.12 -10.39
CA GLN A 46 0.51 6.91 -8.93
C GLN A 46 -0.88 6.40 -8.58
N GLU A 47 -0.95 5.18 -8.05
CA GLU A 47 -2.21 4.53 -7.79
C GLU A 47 -2.73 4.86 -6.39
N TYR A 48 -4.05 5.04 -6.27
CA TYR A 48 -4.74 5.56 -5.10
C TYR A 48 -4.51 4.75 -3.82
N THR A 49 -4.70 3.44 -3.87
CA THR A 49 -4.64 2.61 -2.64
C THR A 49 -3.25 2.66 -2.01
N ASN A 50 -2.21 2.68 -2.84
CA ASN A 50 -0.84 2.79 -2.38
C ASN A 50 -0.46 4.23 -2.01
N ALA A 51 -0.95 5.22 -2.76
CA ALA A 51 -0.74 6.63 -2.42
C ALA A 51 -1.25 6.96 -1.01
N THR A 52 -2.37 6.39 -0.58
CA THR A 52 -2.94 6.65 0.76
C THR A 52 -2.03 6.16 1.89
N THR A 53 -1.19 5.14 1.67
CA THR A 53 -0.24 4.64 2.67
C THR A 53 0.90 5.62 2.96
N THR A 54 1.11 6.61 2.08
CA THR A 54 2.16 7.62 2.23
C THR A 54 1.91 8.58 3.39
N GLN A 55 0.69 8.68 3.89
CA GLN A 55 0.19 9.72 4.82
C GLN A 55 0.23 11.15 4.24
N LEU A 56 0.31 11.29 2.94
CA LEU A 56 0.31 12.57 2.23
C LEU A 56 -0.97 12.81 1.43
N VAL A 57 -1.96 11.94 1.53
CA VAL A 57 -3.28 12.06 0.89
C VAL A 57 -4.29 12.58 1.92
N LYS A 58 -5.13 13.54 1.50
CA LYS A 58 -6.27 14.03 2.31
C LYS A 58 -7.41 13.01 2.26
N PRO A 59 -7.90 12.52 3.40
CA PRO A 59 -9.03 11.58 3.40
C PRO A 59 -10.28 12.19 2.75
N GLU A 60 -10.57 13.47 2.96
CA GLU A 60 -11.78 14.12 2.47
C GLU A 60 -11.86 14.20 0.93
N THR A 61 -10.71 14.30 0.27
CA THR A 61 -10.64 14.46 -1.19
C THR A 61 -10.09 13.26 -1.92
N GLY A 62 -9.34 12.40 -1.21
CA GLY A 62 -8.59 11.30 -1.82
C GLY A 62 -7.46 11.77 -2.75
N ASP A 63 -7.01 13.01 -2.60
CA ASP A 63 -5.91 13.57 -3.40
C ASP A 63 -4.78 14.04 -2.48
N TRP A 64 -3.63 14.37 -3.06
CA TRP A 64 -2.46 14.82 -2.34
C TRP A 64 -2.74 16.04 -1.45
N ASN A 65 -2.28 15.99 -0.22
CA ASN A 65 -2.32 17.12 0.71
C ASN A 65 -1.23 18.14 0.35
N ARG A 66 -1.51 18.98 -0.67
CA ARG A 66 -0.55 19.95 -1.20
C ARG A 66 -0.04 20.92 -0.12
N GLU A 67 -0.91 21.32 0.81
CA GLU A 67 -0.53 22.19 1.93
C GLU A 67 0.52 21.52 2.84
N MET A 68 0.31 20.25 3.19
CA MET A 68 1.25 19.49 3.99
C MET A 68 2.56 19.25 3.24
N ILE A 69 2.49 18.92 1.95
CA ILE A 69 3.66 18.72 1.08
C ILE A 69 4.52 19.98 1.05
N GLN A 70 3.89 21.17 0.89
CA GLN A 70 4.58 22.46 0.94
C GLN A 70 5.20 22.75 2.30
N LYS A 71 4.44 22.57 3.40
CA LYS A 71 4.95 22.76 4.76
C LYS A 71 6.16 21.89 5.07
N LEU A 72 6.18 20.66 4.56
CA LEU A 72 7.30 19.75 4.71
C LEU A 72 8.45 20.08 3.74
N GLY A 73 8.20 20.97 2.77
CA GLY A 73 9.15 21.38 1.75
C GLY A 73 9.56 20.22 0.84
N TYR A 74 8.61 19.40 0.46
CA TYR A 74 8.82 18.38 -0.58
C TYR A 74 8.56 18.98 -1.95
N PRO A 75 9.29 18.57 -3.01
CA PRO A 75 9.06 19.07 -4.36
C PRO A 75 7.67 18.65 -4.86
N GLU A 76 6.78 19.58 -5.11
CA GLU A 76 5.41 19.27 -5.56
C GLU A 76 5.36 18.52 -6.88
N LYS A 77 6.33 18.76 -7.76
CA LYS A 77 6.43 18.15 -9.10
C LYS A 77 6.50 16.62 -9.09
N ILE A 78 6.96 16.02 -7.97
CA ILE A 78 7.09 14.55 -7.89
C ILE A 78 5.75 13.84 -7.62
N PHE A 79 4.72 14.59 -7.24
CA PHE A 79 3.39 14.08 -6.92
C PHE A 79 2.45 14.26 -8.12
N LEU A 80 2.32 13.21 -8.92
CA LEU A 80 1.43 13.17 -10.08
C LEU A 80 -0.04 13.11 -9.64
N PRO A 81 -0.99 13.42 -10.55
CA PRO A 81 -2.40 13.14 -10.29
C PRO A 81 -2.61 11.66 -9.94
N ILE A 82 -3.32 11.41 -8.84
CA ILE A 82 -3.64 10.06 -8.37
C ILE A 82 -4.61 9.40 -9.35
N ARG A 83 -4.36 8.14 -9.68
CA ARG A 83 -5.19 7.30 -10.55
C ARG A 83 -5.91 6.23 -9.74
N GLU A 84 -7.14 5.95 -10.15
CA GLU A 84 -7.94 4.90 -9.52
C GLU A 84 -7.49 3.50 -9.94
N PRO A 85 -7.68 2.49 -9.05
CA PRO A 85 -7.61 1.10 -9.46
C PRO A 85 -8.55 0.82 -10.64
N GLY A 86 -8.14 -0.04 -11.56
CA GLY A 86 -8.87 -0.33 -12.79
C GLY A 86 -8.55 0.62 -13.96
N THR A 87 -7.72 1.66 -13.74
CA THR A 87 -7.31 2.56 -14.82
C THR A 87 -6.36 1.86 -15.78
N VAL A 88 -6.69 1.87 -17.08
CA VAL A 88 -5.76 1.48 -18.13
C VAL A 88 -4.76 2.61 -18.35
N ILE A 89 -3.47 2.32 -18.23
CA ILE A 89 -2.38 3.31 -18.39
C ILE A 89 -1.64 3.19 -19.71
N GLY A 90 -1.99 2.22 -20.54
CA GLY A 90 -1.41 1.99 -21.84
C GLY A 90 -1.15 0.52 -22.14
N HIS A 91 -0.26 0.28 -23.05
CA HIS A 91 0.15 -1.05 -23.52
C HIS A 91 1.60 -1.35 -23.11
N LEU A 92 2.03 -2.58 -23.30
CA LEU A 92 3.44 -2.95 -23.15
C LEU A 92 4.32 -2.09 -24.07
N LYS A 93 5.48 -1.67 -23.58
CA LYS A 93 6.52 -1.04 -24.42
C LYS A 93 6.89 -1.95 -25.58
N LYS A 94 7.29 -1.34 -26.69
CA LYS A 94 7.69 -2.07 -27.90
C LYS A 94 8.74 -3.16 -27.61
N GLU A 95 9.78 -2.81 -26.85
CA GLU A 95 10.89 -3.70 -26.54
C GLU A 95 10.41 -4.92 -25.73
N ILE A 96 9.43 -4.73 -24.86
CA ILE A 96 8.86 -5.82 -24.07
C ILE A 96 7.97 -6.70 -24.92
N ARG A 97 7.10 -6.09 -25.76
CA ARG A 97 6.26 -6.85 -26.71
C ARG A 97 7.08 -7.75 -27.62
N GLU A 98 8.21 -7.24 -28.12
CA GLU A 98 9.12 -8.01 -28.98
C GLU A 98 9.76 -9.18 -28.22
N GLN A 99 10.07 -9.00 -26.93
CA GLN A 99 10.65 -10.08 -26.10
C GLN A 99 9.65 -11.18 -25.72
N VAL A 100 8.41 -10.78 -25.35
CA VAL A 100 7.39 -11.74 -24.88
C VAL A 100 6.52 -12.31 -26.02
N GLY A 101 6.53 -11.65 -27.20
CA GLY A 101 5.79 -12.09 -28.37
C GLY A 101 4.30 -11.77 -28.39
N PHE A 102 3.82 -10.93 -27.46
CA PHE A 102 2.43 -10.46 -27.45
C PHE A 102 2.32 -9.03 -26.93
N ASP A 103 1.14 -8.42 -27.11
CA ASP A 103 0.78 -7.14 -26.50
C ASP A 103 -0.42 -7.31 -25.55
N CYS A 104 -0.45 -6.50 -24.49
CA CYS A 104 -1.61 -6.39 -23.62
C CYS A 104 -1.71 -4.99 -23.02
N GLU A 105 -2.91 -4.64 -22.58
CA GLU A 105 -3.12 -3.45 -21.77
C GLU A 105 -2.51 -3.59 -20.39
N ILE A 106 -1.94 -2.50 -19.89
CA ILE A 106 -1.46 -2.38 -18.52
C ILE A 106 -2.53 -1.66 -17.72
N VAL A 107 -3.11 -2.38 -16.76
CA VAL A 107 -4.18 -1.90 -15.88
C VAL A 107 -3.63 -1.74 -14.49
N LEU A 108 -3.88 -0.62 -13.82
CA LEU A 108 -3.54 -0.44 -12.40
C LEU A 108 -4.47 -1.31 -11.54
N PRO A 109 -3.98 -2.30 -10.81
CA PRO A 109 -4.78 -2.94 -9.77
C PRO A 109 -4.89 -2.02 -8.55
N ALA A 110 -5.57 -2.45 -7.48
CA ALA A 110 -5.33 -1.89 -6.15
C ALA A 110 -3.92 -2.30 -5.74
N THR A 111 -2.93 -1.43 -5.94
CA THR A 111 -1.50 -1.81 -5.86
C THR A 111 -1.00 -2.03 -4.44
N HIS A 112 -1.74 -1.58 -3.43
CA HIS A 112 -1.53 -2.03 -2.05
C HIS A 112 -2.02 -3.47 -1.91
N ASP A 113 -1.17 -4.39 -1.48
CA ASP A 113 -1.44 -5.84 -1.39
C ASP A 113 -2.71 -6.17 -0.58
N THR A 114 -2.86 -5.55 0.59
CA THR A 114 -4.08 -5.68 1.40
C THR A 114 -5.29 -5.06 0.69
N GLY A 115 -5.11 -4.00 -0.10
CA GLY A 115 -6.16 -3.42 -0.94
C GLY A 115 -6.70 -4.44 -1.94
N SER A 116 -5.82 -5.12 -2.64
CA SER A 116 -6.18 -6.21 -3.56
C SER A 116 -6.80 -7.40 -2.82
N ALA A 117 -6.27 -7.78 -1.67
CA ALA A 117 -6.81 -8.89 -0.88
C ALA A 117 -8.26 -8.62 -0.42
N VAL A 118 -8.57 -7.38 -0.01
CA VAL A 118 -9.94 -7.00 0.40
C VAL A 118 -10.89 -7.03 -0.77
N VAL A 119 -10.47 -6.58 -1.95
CA VAL A 119 -11.29 -6.69 -3.19
C VAL A 119 -11.63 -8.14 -3.53
N ALA A 120 -10.74 -9.07 -3.20
CA ALA A 120 -10.92 -10.50 -3.47
C ALA A 120 -11.83 -11.22 -2.44
N VAL A 121 -12.27 -10.56 -1.37
CA VAL A 121 -13.19 -11.16 -0.39
C VAL A 121 -14.52 -11.50 -1.07
N PRO A 122 -14.97 -12.76 -1.05
CA PRO A 122 -16.16 -13.20 -1.77
C PRO A 122 -17.44 -12.85 -1.00
N SER A 123 -17.67 -11.57 -0.73
CA SER A 123 -18.88 -11.06 -0.08
C SER A 123 -19.31 -9.76 -0.72
N ASN A 124 -20.62 -9.61 -0.90
CA ASN A 124 -21.26 -8.37 -1.34
C ASN A 124 -21.99 -7.66 -0.20
N GLU A 125 -21.79 -8.10 1.04
CA GLU A 125 -22.42 -7.47 2.19
C GLU A 125 -21.73 -6.12 2.50
N GLU A 126 -22.52 -5.17 2.97
CA GLU A 126 -22.03 -3.81 3.24
C GLU A 126 -21.12 -3.75 4.49
N HIS A 127 -21.34 -4.66 5.43
CA HIS A 127 -20.62 -4.71 6.71
C HIS A 127 -19.86 -6.03 6.87
N VAL A 128 -18.75 -6.16 6.18
CA VAL A 128 -17.87 -7.33 6.29
C VAL A 128 -16.69 -7.01 7.17
N LEU A 129 -16.47 -7.82 8.20
CA LEU A 129 -15.21 -7.83 8.93
C LEU A 129 -14.25 -8.78 8.23
N TYR A 130 -13.11 -8.29 7.81
CA TYR A 130 -12.06 -9.11 7.22
C TYR A 130 -10.84 -9.20 8.12
N ILE A 131 -10.08 -10.28 7.97
CA ILE A 131 -8.74 -10.43 8.52
C ILE A 131 -7.81 -10.81 7.37
N SER A 132 -6.92 -9.89 7.00
CA SER A 132 -5.82 -10.19 6.11
C SER A 132 -4.66 -10.71 6.96
N SER A 133 -4.42 -12.01 6.90
CA SER A 133 -3.47 -12.70 7.78
C SER A 133 -2.17 -13.02 7.04
N GLY A 134 -1.07 -12.49 7.55
CA GLY A 134 0.28 -12.71 7.09
C GLY A 134 1.26 -12.62 8.25
N THR A 135 2.49 -12.26 8.01
CA THR A 135 3.49 -11.94 9.06
C THR A 135 2.91 -10.90 10.03
N TRP A 136 2.27 -9.88 9.49
CA TRP A 136 1.35 -8.97 10.15
C TRP A 136 -0.07 -9.38 9.79
N SER A 137 -1.00 -9.25 10.72
CA SER A 137 -2.42 -9.40 10.43
C SER A 137 -3.12 -8.05 10.54
N LEU A 138 -3.98 -7.78 9.57
CA LEU A 138 -4.80 -6.57 9.51
C LEU A 138 -6.25 -6.97 9.67
N MET A 139 -6.90 -6.47 10.70
CA MET A 139 -8.33 -6.69 10.94
C MET A 139 -9.08 -5.39 10.67
N GLY A 140 -10.13 -5.43 9.86
CA GLY A 140 -10.87 -4.24 9.51
C GLY A 140 -12.16 -4.48 8.76
N THR A 141 -12.77 -3.37 8.38
CA THR A 141 -13.97 -3.29 7.56
C THR A 141 -13.82 -2.19 6.52
N GLU A 142 -14.69 -2.17 5.51
CA GLU A 142 -14.77 -1.07 4.56
C GLU A 142 -15.80 -0.04 5.01
N LEU A 143 -15.43 1.23 4.97
CA LEU A 143 -16.29 2.39 5.22
C LEU A 143 -16.43 3.24 3.96
N LYS A 144 -17.57 3.92 3.81
CA LYS A 144 -17.78 4.92 2.73
C LYS A 144 -17.02 6.21 2.99
N GLU A 145 -16.84 6.55 4.26
CA GLU A 145 -16.13 7.74 4.71
C GLU A 145 -15.05 7.37 5.71
N ALA A 146 -13.95 8.13 5.74
CA ALA A 146 -12.87 7.88 6.69
C ALA A 146 -13.30 8.25 8.11
N ASP A 147 -13.11 7.35 9.06
CA ASP A 147 -13.25 7.67 10.49
C ASP A 147 -11.92 8.20 11.04
N CYS A 148 -11.83 9.52 11.16
CA CYS A 148 -10.68 10.23 11.74
C CYS A 148 -10.97 10.72 13.17
N GLY A 149 -11.96 10.13 13.85
CA GLY A 149 -12.36 10.49 15.21
C GLY A 149 -11.31 10.19 16.27
N THR A 150 -11.48 10.80 17.43
CA THR A 150 -10.58 10.63 18.58
C THR A 150 -10.54 9.19 19.06
N GLU A 151 -11.68 8.51 19.02
CA GLU A 151 -11.81 7.11 19.44
C GLU A 151 -11.02 6.17 18.50
N ALA A 152 -11.18 6.34 17.20
CA ALA A 152 -10.39 5.61 16.20
C ALA A 152 -8.87 5.79 16.44
N MET A 153 -8.45 7.03 16.71
CA MET A 153 -7.07 7.34 17.02
C MET A 153 -6.59 6.67 18.31
N GLN A 154 -7.37 6.71 19.40
CA GLN A 154 -7.02 6.11 20.69
C GLN A 154 -6.88 4.60 20.61
N HIS A 155 -7.68 3.96 19.77
CA HIS A 155 -7.64 2.52 19.53
C HIS A 155 -6.68 2.09 18.43
N ASN A 156 -5.89 3.01 17.88
CA ASN A 156 -4.91 2.77 16.82
C ASN A 156 -5.53 2.21 15.52
N PHE A 157 -6.74 2.65 15.18
CA PHE A 157 -7.29 2.40 13.86
C PHE A 157 -6.70 3.35 12.83
N THR A 158 -6.60 2.89 11.61
CA THR A 158 -6.17 3.67 10.45
C THR A 158 -7.18 3.57 9.32
N ASN A 159 -7.20 4.58 8.47
CA ASN A 159 -7.96 4.58 7.23
C ASN A 159 -6.98 4.48 6.07
N GLU A 160 -7.15 3.49 5.24
CA GLU A 160 -6.39 3.32 4.01
C GLU A 160 -7.35 3.28 2.83
N GLY A 161 -6.95 3.86 1.71
CA GLY A 161 -7.77 3.84 0.51
C GLY A 161 -8.00 2.42 0.01
N GLY A 162 -9.25 2.13 -0.33
CA GLY A 162 -9.69 0.89 -0.92
C GLY A 162 -10.19 1.09 -2.36
N TYR A 163 -10.69 0.04 -2.97
CA TYR A 163 -11.33 0.09 -4.27
C TYR A 163 -12.64 0.92 -4.21
N ASN A 164 -13.02 1.57 -5.30
CA ASN A 164 -14.21 2.43 -5.39
C ASN A 164 -14.26 3.56 -4.35
N ARG A 165 -13.10 4.13 -4.00
CA ARG A 165 -13.02 5.21 -3.00
C ARG A 165 -13.54 4.86 -1.61
N LYS A 166 -13.77 3.59 -1.31
CA LYS A 166 -14.01 3.15 0.06
C LYS A 166 -12.73 3.27 0.89
N TYR A 167 -12.90 3.34 2.19
CA TYR A 167 -11.80 3.32 3.15
C TYR A 167 -11.75 1.97 3.84
N ARG A 168 -10.58 1.37 3.85
CA ARG A 168 -10.28 0.23 4.68
C ARG A 168 -9.97 0.76 6.08
N PHE A 169 -10.97 0.71 6.96
CA PHE A 169 -10.83 1.06 8.37
C PHE A 169 -10.33 -0.16 9.11
N LEU A 170 -9.06 -0.12 9.49
CA LEU A 170 -8.37 -1.32 9.97
C LEU A 170 -7.42 -1.03 11.14
N LYS A 171 -7.07 -2.11 11.80
CA LYS A 171 -6.07 -2.14 12.87
C LYS A 171 -5.07 -3.23 12.59
N ASN A 172 -3.79 -2.91 12.78
CA ASN A 172 -2.73 -3.91 12.82
C ASN A 172 -2.88 -4.75 14.09
N ILE A 173 -3.04 -6.04 13.90
CA ILE A 173 -2.96 -7.04 14.95
C ILE A 173 -1.74 -7.92 14.69
N MET A 174 -1.15 -8.45 15.75
CA MET A 174 -0.03 -9.36 15.58
C MET A 174 -0.49 -10.62 14.85
N GLY A 175 0.17 -10.96 13.75
CA GLY A 175 -0.11 -12.13 12.95
C GLY A 175 0.80 -13.32 13.29
N LEU A 176 1.25 -14.03 12.27
CA LEU A 176 2.11 -15.21 12.38
C LEU A 176 3.42 -14.95 13.13
N TRP A 177 3.85 -13.70 13.21
CA TRP A 177 5.02 -13.32 14.00
C TRP A 177 4.93 -13.81 15.47
N MET A 178 3.74 -13.81 16.09
CA MET A 178 3.57 -14.32 17.43
C MET A 178 3.90 -15.81 17.52
N ILE A 179 3.39 -16.59 16.58
CA ILE A 179 3.67 -18.04 16.51
C ILE A 179 5.14 -18.30 16.25
N GLN A 180 5.76 -17.51 15.37
CA GLN A 180 7.19 -17.59 15.09
C GLN A 180 8.02 -17.24 16.34
N SER A 181 7.62 -16.22 17.09
CA SER A 181 8.30 -15.84 18.33
C SER A 181 8.19 -16.93 19.41
N VAL A 182 6.99 -17.49 19.60
CA VAL A 182 6.78 -18.64 20.50
C VAL A 182 7.64 -19.81 20.07
N ARG A 183 7.66 -20.13 18.77
CA ARG A 183 8.53 -21.18 18.23
C ARG A 183 10.01 -20.94 18.51
N HIS A 184 10.45 -19.68 18.44
CA HIS A 184 11.85 -19.32 18.71
C HIS A 184 12.22 -19.51 20.18
N GLU A 185 11.28 -19.29 21.08
CA GLU A 185 11.45 -19.53 22.53
C GLU A 185 11.45 -21.02 22.85
N TYR A 186 10.60 -21.79 22.18
CA TYR A 186 10.53 -23.25 22.33
C TYR A 186 11.53 -23.96 21.41
N LYS A 187 12.82 -23.90 21.74
CA LYS A 187 13.93 -24.50 20.97
C LYS A 187 13.80 -26.01 20.65
N ALA A 188 12.82 -26.70 21.21
CA ALA A 188 12.63 -28.15 21.14
C ALA A 188 11.50 -28.60 20.19
N VAL A 189 10.77 -27.70 19.52
CA VAL A 189 9.65 -28.11 18.68
C VAL A 189 10.16 -28.43 17.27
N SER A 190 10.06 -29.70 16.90
CA SER A 190 10.41 -30.19 15.57
C SER A 190 9.57 -29.49 14.48
N TYR A 191 10.22 -29.15 13.37
CA TYR A 191 9.67 -28.43 12.22
C TYR A 191 8.36 -28.99 11.65
N THR A 192 8.09 -30.27 11.87
CA THR A 192 6.99 -30.99 11.22
C THR A 192 5.58 -30.63 11.75
N HIS A 193 5.44 -30.18 12.99
CA HIS A 193 4.13 -29.91 13.59
C HIS A 193 3.62 -28.49 13.36
N LEU A 194 4.49 -27.52 13.11
CA LEU A 194 4.11 -26.13 12.84
C LEU A 194 3.98 -25.82 11.35
N ARG A 195 4.56 -26.65 10.48
CA ARG A 195 4.48 -26.49 9.01
C ARG A 195 3.09 -26.74 8.43
N ALA A 196 2.23 -27.45 9.11
CA ALA A 196 0.88 -27.74 8.60
C ALA A 196 0.00 -26.47 8.42
N HIS A 197 0.44 -25.32 8.93
CA HIS A 197 -0.26 -24.04 8.84
C HIS A 197 0.60 -22.92 8.24
N GLU A 198 1.78 -23.23 7.72
CA GLU A 198 2.59 -22.25 6.99
C GLU A 198 1.90 -21.92 5.65
N THR A 199 1.34 -20.73 5.55
CA THR A 199 0.94 -20.16 4.27
C THR A 199 2.19 -19.85 3.45
N CYS A 200 2.06 -19.79 2.14
CA CYS A 200 3.13 -19.63 1.12
C CYS A 200 4.17 -18.51 1.33
N ALA A 201 4.25 -17.89 2.48
CA ALA A 201 5.23 -16.86 2.80
C ALA A 201 6.69 -17.35 2.85
N ASP A 202 6.91 -18.68 2.94
CA ASP A 202 8.25 -19.28 2.90
C ASP A 202 8.69 -19.74 1.50
N LEU A 203 7.96 -19.35 0.45
CA LEU A 203 8.25 -19.70 -0.94
C LEU A 203 8.79 -18.52 -1.78
N VAL A 204 9.27 -17.47 -1.12
CA VAL A 204 9.98 -16.35 -1.77
C VAL A 204 11.36 -16.20 -1.18
#